data_184cb22bcd8211d2c9a51968326aa426
#
_entry.id   184cb22bcd8211d2c9a51968326aa426
#
_cell.length_a   1.000
_cell.length_b   1.000
_cell.length_c   1.000
_cell.angle_alpha   90.00
_cell.angle_beta   90.00
_cell.angle_gamma   90.00
#
_symmetry.space_group_name_H-M   'P 1'
#
loop_
_entity.id
_entity.type
_entity.pdbx_description
1 polymer ?
#
loop_
_entity_poly.entity_id
_entity_poly.type
_entity_poly.pdbx_seq_one_letter_code
_entity_poly.pdbx_strand_id
1 'polypeptide(L)'
;LNISFKFDLVLNHLSVASPQFQDLLKNGDDSEYKDFFVDWNDFWSAHGAMGDRGFVVPQEEHLSKLFMRKPGLPILRVGFPDGSERPYWNTFYQKVSYMGLGPEDFAGIQGISSEATASIAAIVNEAICTDTDLDELQLDGFADYRSEILSAVARKRTYLGQMDLNARSEKVWEFYDQTLRKLREYGAKIIRLDAFAYLHKEPGAANFFNKPGTWNYLEKL
;
A
#
# COMPACT_ATOMS: atom_id res chain seq x y z
N LEU A 1 21.50 30.85 -19.73
CA LEU A 1 22.07 29.90 -18.78
C LEU A 1 22.11 28.52 -19.43
N ASN A 2 23.29 27.90 -19.48
CA ASN A 2 23.47 26.54 -20.03
C ASN A 2 23.18 25.51 -18.90
N ILE A 3 21.89 25.26 -18.62
CA ILE A 3 21.45 24.37 -17.56
C ILE A 3 21.04 23.04 -18.19
N SER A 4 21.58 21.94 -17.70
CA SER A 4 21.12 20.58 -18.01
C SER A 4 20.33 20.03 -16.86
N PHE A 5 19.12 19.53 -17.14
CA PHE A 5 18.29 18.91 -16.12
C PHE A 5 18.61 17.42 -16.00
N LYS A 6 18.71 16.98 -14.75
CA LYS A 6 18.69 15.58 -14.38
C LYS A 6 17.36 15.28 -13.72
N PHE A 7 16.67 14.24 -14.17
CA PHE A 7 15.41 13.78 -13.62
C PHE A 7 15.58 12.45 -12.91
N ASP A 8 14.85 12.25 -11.84
CA ASP A 8 14.77 10.97 -11.16
C ASP A 8 13.58 10.19 -11.72
N LEU A 9 13.82 8.95 -12.13
CA LEU A 9 12.80 7.98 -12.48
C LEU A 9 12.72 6.94 -11.38
N VAL A 10 11.61 6.95 -10.66
CA VAL A 10 11.31 5.96 -9.61
C VAL A 10 10.69 4.74 -10.28
N LEU A 11 11.41 3.61 -10.26
CA LEU A 11 10.97 2.39 -10.93
C LEU A 11 10.28 1.42 -9.97
N ASN A 12 10.59 1.48 -8.67
CA ASN A 12 10.13 0.46 -7.75
C ASN A 12 8.69 0.68 -7.24
N HIS A 13 8.23 1.91 -7.15
CA HIS A 13 6.95 2.20 -6.49
C HIS A 13 6.26 3.44 -7.05
N LEU A 14 4.95 3.52 -6.83
CA LEU A 14 4.14 4.72 -7.02
C LEU A 14 3.46 5.13 -5.72
N SER A 15 3.08 6.39 -5.66
CA SER A 15 2.23 6.92 -4.60
C SER A 15 0.89 6.17 -4.56
N VAL A 16 0.39 5.91 -3.37
CA VAL A 16 -0.99 5.41 -3.18
C VAL A 16 -2.04 6.40 -3.71
N ALA A 17 -1.68 7.68 -3.87
CA ALA A 17 -2.54 8.68 -4.51
C ALA A 17 -2.47 8.64 -6.05
N SER A 18 -1.67 7.74 -6.64
CA SER A 18 -1.59 7.61 -8.09
C SER A 18 -2.93 7.17 -8.69
N PRO A 19 -3.28 7.64 -9.90
CA PRO A 19 -4.51 7.22 -10.58
C PRO A 19 -4.63 5.70 -10.69
N GLN A 20 -3.53 5.00 -10.92
CA GLN A 20 -3.48 3.55 -11.05
C GLN A 20 -3.87 2.83 -9.75
N PHE A 21 -3.35 3.28 -8.60
CA PHE A 21 -3.69 2.67 -7.32
C PHE A 21 -5.12 3.04 -6.88
N GLN A 22 -5.56 4.27 -7.16
CA GLN A 22 -6.93 4.69 -6.88
C GLN A 22 -7.95 3.94 -7.74
N ASP A 23 -7.63 3.65 -9.00
CA ASP A 23 -8.47 2.80 -9.85
C ASP A 23 -8.57 1.39 -9.30
N LEU A 24 -7.42 0.80 -8.89
CA LEU A 24 -7.38 -0.51 -8.26
C LEU A 24 -8.24 -0.56 -6.97
N LEU A 25 -8.13 0.44 -6.10
CA LEU A 25 -8.93 0.53 -4.88
C LEU A 25 -10.43 0.63 -5.18
N LYS A 26 -10.82 1.29 -6.27
CA LYS A 26 -12.21 1.49 -6.65
C LYS A 26 -12.82 0.26 -7.32
N ASN A 27 -12.09 -0.37 -8.22
CA ASN A 27 -12.61 -1.36 -9.15
C ASN A 27 -12.18 -2.81 -8.79
N GLY A 28 -11.23 -2.99 -7.86
CA GLY A 28 -10.78 -4.31 -7.42
C GLY A 28 -10.27 -5.17 -8.58
N ASP A 29 -10.83 -6.37 -8.73
CA ASP A 29 -10.43 -7.32 -9.80
C ASP A 29 -10.84 -6.87 -11.20
N ASP A 30 -11.79 -5.96 -11.32
CA ASP A 30 -12.21 -5.35 -12.59
C ASP A 30 -11.27 -4.20 -13.01
N SER A 31 -10.33 -3.80 -12.18
CA SER A 31 -9.35 -2.78 -12.50
C SER A 31 -8.40 -3.26 -13.61
N GLU A 32 -8.12 -2.39 -14.56
CA GLU A 32 -7.07 -2.63 -15.54
C GLU A 32 -5.66 -2.66 -14.90
N TYR A 33 -5.51 -2.16 -13.67
CA TYR A 33 -4.28 -2.12 -12.90
C TYR A 33 -4.17 -3.21 -11.83
N LYS A 34 -5.01 -4.27 -11.87
CA LYS A 34 -5.00 -5.35 -10.87
C LYS A 34 -3.64 -6.02 -10.69
N ASP A 35 -2.87 -6.16 -11.77
CA ASP A 35 -1.54 -6.76 -11.77
C ASP A 35 -0.41 -5.73 -11.75
N PHE A 36 -0.73 -4.44 -11.58
CA PHE A 36 0.24 -3.36 -11.65
C PHE A 36 1.10 -3.24 -10.40
N PHE A 37 0.57 -3.63 -9.26
CA PHE A 37 1.24 -3.61 -7.96
C PHE A 37 1.50 -5.03 -7.47
N VAL A 38 2.55 -5.19 -6.66
CA VAL A 38 2.92 -6.49 -6.08
C VAL A 38 1.98 -6.82 -4.93
N ASP A 39 1.23 -7.90 -5.04
CA ASP A 39 0.36 -8.41 -3.99
C ASP A 39 0.97 -9.59 -3.20
N TRP A 40 0.25 -10.01 -2.15
CA TRP A 40 0.65 -11.13 -1.31
C TRP A 40 0.63 -12.46 -2.06
N ASN A 41 -0.41 -12.70 -2.86
CA ASN A 41 -0.64 -13.99 -3.48
C ASN A 41 0.48 -14.35 -4.44
N ASP A 42 1.00 -13.38 -5.17
CA ASP A 42 2.09 -13.57 -6.12
C ASP A 42 3.43 -13.89 -5.45
N PHE A 43 3.63 -13.38 -4.23
CA PHE A 43 4.93 -13.47 -3.58
C PHE A 43 5.00 -14.47 -2.42
N TRP A 44 3.94 -14.57 -1.62
CA TRP A 44 4.05 -15.22 -0.31
C TRP A 44 3.07 -16.37 -0.07
N SER A 45 2.19 -16.68 -1.00
CA SER A 45 1.16 -17.70 -0.82
C SER A 45 1.70 -19.06 -0.36
N ALA A 46 2.92 -19.40 -0.76
CA ALA A 46 3.58 -20.65 -0.39
C ALA A 46 4.73 -20.48 0.63
N HIS A 47 5.09 -19.25 1.00
CA HIS A 47 6.35 -18.98 1.73
C HIS A 47 6.17 -18.16 3.01
N GLY A 48 4.96 -17.99 3.46
CA GLY A 48 4.68 -17.25 4.68
C GLY A 48 3.23 -17.34 5.10
N ALA A 49 2.89 -16.65 6.17
CA ALA A 49 1.52 -16.51 6.68
C ALA A 49 1.21 -15.04 6.98
N MET A 50 -0.06 -14.67 6.89
CA MET A 50 -0.51 -13.34 7.30
C MET A 50 -0.61 -13.27 8.82
N GLY A 51 0.10 -12.33 9.42
CA GLY A 51 -0.02 -12.00 10.84
C GLY A 51 -1.23 -11.08 11.12
N ASP A 52 -1.64 -11.00 12.37
CA ASP A 52 -2.85 -10.29 12.82
C ASP A 52 -2.86 -8.78 12.47
N ARG A 53 -1.70 -8.18 12.35
CA ARG A 53 -1.54 -6.75 12.02
C ARG A 53 -1.42 -6.44 10.53
N GLY A 54 -1.75 -7.39 9.66
CA GLY A 54 -1.67 -7.21 8.21
C GLY A 54 -0.26 -7.27 7.64
N PHE A 55 0.73 -7.71 8.42
CA PHE A 55 2.08 -7.99 7.95
C PHE A 55 2.22 -9.48 7.62
N VAL A 56 3.04 -9.77 6.62
CA VAL A 56 3.43 -11.14 6.36
C VAL A 56 4.48 -11.61 7.36
N VAL A 57 4.33 -12.83 7.85
CA VAL A 57 5.36 -13.56 8.58
C VAL A 57 5.95 -14.59 7.63
N PRO A 58 7.17 -14.35 7.07
CA PRO A 58 7.80 -15.30 6.16
C PRO A 58 8.24 -16.55 6.91
N GLN A 59 8.35 -17.66 6.19
CA GLN A 59 9.09 -18.81 6.70
C GLN A 59 10.54 -18.40 6.98
N GLU A 60 11.13 -18.92 8.06
CA GLU A 60 12.42 -18.46 8.56
C GLU A 60 13.56 -18.60 7.53
N GLU A 61 13.51 -19.61 6.69
CA GLU A 61 14.48 -19.82 5.60
C GLU A 61 14.53 -18.65 4.58
N HIS A 62 13.46 -17.86 4.51
CA HIS A 62 13.38 -16.71 3.60
C HIS A 62 13.66 -15.39 4.30
N LEU A 63 13.48 -15.33 5.62
CA LEU A 63 13.61 -14.08 6.37
C LEU A 63 15.01 -13.46 6.25
N SER A 64 16.06 -14.28 6.29
CA SER A 64 17.45 -13.82 6.17
C SER A 64 17.81 -13.21 4.81
N LYS A 65 17.00 -13.47 3.77
CA LYS A 65 17.19 -12.96 2.42
C LYS A 65 16.55 -11.59 2.20
N LEU A 66 15.70 -11.15 3.14
CA LEU A 66 14.96 -9.90 3.00
C LEU A 66 15.76 -8.73 3.52
N PHE A 67 15.82 -7.69 2.72
CA PHE A 67 16.33 -6.39 3.10
C PHE A 67 15.16 -5.42 3.34
N MET A 68 15.05 -4.92 4.57
CA MET A 68 13.92 -4.09 4.98
C MET A 68 14.34 -2.63 5.16
N ARG A 69 13.55 -1.71 4.63
CA ARG A 69 13.76 -0.27 4.70
C ARG A 69 12.91 0.43 5.75
N LYS A 70 12.04 -0.30 6.41
CA LYS A 70 11.13 0.20 7.44
C LYS A 70 10.98 -0.85 8.54
N PRO A 71 10.51 -0.48 9.72
CA PRO A 71 10.09 -1.44 10.73
C PRO A 71 9.00 -2.36 10.17
N GLY A 72 9.08 -3.64 10.51
CA GLY A 72 8.17 -4.67 10.01
C GLY A 72 8.49 -5.13 8.59
N LEU A 73 7.67 -6.03 8.09
CA LEU A 73 7.84 -6.63 6.78
C LEU A 73 7.26 -5.73 5.68
N PRO A 74 7.79 -5.79 4.44
CA PRO A 74 7.37 -4.89 3.36
C PRO A 74 6.02 -5.29 2.74
N ILE A 75 5.01 -5.54 3.58
CA ILE A 75 3.66 -5.90 3.13
C ILE A 75 2.64 -5.17 3.98
N LEU A 76 1.64 -4.60 3.34
CA LEU A 76 0.50 -3.97 3.95
C LEU A 76 -0.80 -4.61 3.47
N ARG A 77 -1.75 -4.75 4.37
CA ARG A 77 -3.11 -5.17 4.06
C ARG A 77 -3.94 -3.97 3.59
N VAL A 78 -4.58 -4.10 2.44
CA VAL A 78 -5.35 -3.04 1.78
C VAL A 78 -6.82 -3.47 1.68
N GLY A 79 -7.72 -2.63 2.18
CA GLY A 79 -9.17 -2.87 2.11
C GLY A 79 -9.75 -2.44 0.77
N PHE A 80 -10.66 -3.28 0.23
CA PHE A 80 -11.37 -3.05 -1.02
C PHE A 80 -12.85 -2.76 -0.78
N PRO A 81 -13.57 -2.14 -1.75
CA PRO A 81 -15.00 -1.79 -1.59
C PRO A 81 -15.93 -2.98 -1.37
N ASP A 82 -15.56 -4.18 -1.82
CA ASP A 82 -16.29 -5.42 -1.61
C ASP A 82 -16.15 -5.99 -0.18
N GLY A 83 -15.40 -5.29 0.68
CA GLY A 83 -15.12 -5.69 2.05
C GLY A 83 -13.95 -6.68 2.18
N SER A 84 -13.36 -7.12 1.07
CA SER A 84 -12.15 -7.95 1.10
C SER A 84 -10.93 -7.14 1.52
N GLU A 85 -9.95 -7.79 2.11
CA GLU A 85 -8.64 -7.20 2.39
C GLU A 85 -7.57 -8.02 1.69
N ARG A 86 -6.66 -7.33 1.01
CA ARG A 86 -5.57 -7.95 0.27
C ARG A 86 -4.24 -7.37 0.70
N PRO A 87 -3.22 -8.20 0.93
CA PRO A 87 -1.88 -7.73 1.24
C PRO A 87 -1.15 -7.30 -0.04
N TYR A 88 -0.55 -6.12 0.02
CA TYR A 88 0.29 -5.58 -1.04
C TYR A 88 1.70 -5.31 -0.54
N TRP A 89 2.69 -5.55 -1.39
CA TRP A 89 4.09 -5.32 -1.07
C TRP A 89 4.41 -3.83 -1.08
N ASN A 90 5.07 -3.36 -0.01
CA ASN A 90 5.62 -2.03 0.05
C ASN A 90 7.01 -2.04 0.72
N THR A 91 8.04 -1.71 -0.04
CA THR A 91 9.43 -1.66 0.47
C THR A 91 9.69 -0.43 1.33
N PHE A 92 9.04 0.69 1.02
CA PHE A 92 9.26 1.98 1.67
C PHE A 92 8.15 2.31 2.66
N TYR A 93 8.16 3.57 3.14
CA TYR A 93 7.20 4.00 4.14
C TYR A 93 5.76 3.96 3.60
N GLN A 94 4.89 3.42 4.43
CA GLN A 94 3.46 3.58 4.28
C GLN A 94 2.80 3.74 5.65
N LYS A 95 1.80 4.60 5.71
CA LYS A 95 0.95 4.80 6.88
C LYS A 95 -0.50 4.56 6.47
N VAL A 96 -1.23 3.81 7.28
CA VAL A 96 -2.69 3.82 7.27
C VAL A 96 -3.13 5.08 8.00
N SER A 97 -4.07 5.80 7.42
CA SER A 97 -4.70 6.95 8.03
C SER A 97 -6.21 6.82 7.86
N TYR A 98 -6.95 7.65 8.57
CA TYR A 98 -8.41 7.68 8.48
C TYR A 98 -8.86 9.10 8.21
N MET A 99 -9.87 9.27 7.34
CA MET A 99 -10.55 10.55 7.19
C MET A 99 -11.34 10.84 8.46
N GLY A 100 -11.50 12.11 8.83
CA GLY A 100 -12.28 12.49 10.02
C GLY A 100 -13.68 11.86 9.98
N LEU A 101 -14.04 11.20 11.07
CA LEU A 101 -15.34 10.55 11.18
C LEU A 101 -16.34 11.50 11.85
N GLY A 102 -17.54 11.60 11.24
CA GLY A 102 -18.66 12.31 11.81
C GLY A 102 -19.70 11.37 12.43
N PRO A 103 -20.70 11.90 13.15
CA PRO A 103 -21.80 11.11 13.68
C PRO A 103 -22.55 10.33 12.60
N GLU A 104 -22.62 10.86 11.38
CA GLU A 104 -23.26 10.26 10.21
C GLU A 104 -22.62 8.93 9.79
N ASP A 105 -21.33 8.74 10.05
CA ASP A 105 -20.62 7.51 9.71
C ASP A 105 -21.05 6.32 10.58
N PHE A 106 -21.64 6.60 11.73
CA PHE A 106 -22.13 5.61 12.70
C PHE A 106 -23.67 5.51 12.76
N ALA A 107 -24.37 6.38 12.04
CA ALA A 107 -25.85 6.45 12.08
C ALA A 107 -26.54 5.17 11.58
N GLY A 108 -25.85 4.31 10.81
CA GLY A 108 -26.37 3.03 10.33
C GLY A 108 -26.28 1.88 11.34
N ILE A 109 -25.68 2.09 12.52
CA ILE A 109 -25.54 1.04 13.55
C ILE A 109 -26.86 0.92 14.31
N GLN A 110 -27.47 -0.25 14.22
CA GLN A 110 -28.76 -0.49 14.90
C GLN A 110 -28.60 -0.48 16.42
N GLY A 111 -29.51 0.20 17.12
CA GLY A 111 -29.49 0.28 18.58
C GLY A 111 -28.68 1.46 19.16
N ILE A 112 -28.02 2.25 18.33
CA ILE A 112 -27.28 3.45 18.74
C ILE A 112 -28.14 4.70 18.50
N SER A 113 -28.28 5.57 19.53
CA SER A 113 -28.97 6.85 19.41
C SER A 113 -28.13 7.89 18.64
N SER A 114 -28.77 8.90 18.09
CA SER A 114 -28.09 10.02 17.40
C SER A 114 -27.09 10.77 18.30
N GLU A 115 -27.37 10.87 19.61
CA GLU A 115 -26.46 11.50 20.58
C GLU A 115 -25.23 10.60 20.81
N ALA A 116 -25.44 9.29 20.85
CA ALA A 116 -24.35 8.31 21.03
C ALA A 116 -23.40 8.25 19.82
N THR A 117 -23.90 8.48 18.60
CA THR A 117 -23.03 8.53 17.40
C THR A 117 -22.01 9.67 17.48
N ALA A 118 -22.38 10.81 18.06
CA ALA A 118 -21.44 11.92 18.27
C ALA A 118 -20.34 11.57 19.31
N SER A 119 -20.71 10.86 20.37
CA SER A 119 -19.75 10.39 21.38
C SER A 119 -18.78 9.37 20.80
N ILE A 120 -19.27 8.41 20.00
CA ILE A 120 -18.44 7.43 19.29
C ILE A 120 -17.47 8.12 18.34
N ALA A 121 -17.95 9.10 17.55
CA ALA A 121 -17.10 9.86 16.64
C ALA A 121 -15.98 10.60 17.39
N ALA A 122 -16.28 11.19 18.55
CA ALA A 122 -15.28 11.87 19.37
C ALA A 122 -14.21 10.89 19.88
N ILE A 123 -14.61 9.74 20.45
CA ILE A 123 -13.69 8.71 20.96
C ILE A 123 -12.77 8.19 19.86
N VAL A 124 -13.34 7.86 18.70
CA VAL A 124 -12.58 7.32 17.57
C VAL A 124 -11.60 8.36 17.01
N ASN A 125 -12.05 9.61 16.81
CA ASN A 125 -11.18 10.67 16.29
C ASN A 125 -10.03 11.00 17.26
N GLU A 126 -10.27 10.97 18.57
CA GLU A 126 -9.22 11.14 19.58
C GLU A 126 -8.18 10.01 19.47
N ALA A 127 -8.61 8.75 19.37
CA ALA A 127 -7.71 7.62 19.18
C ALA A 127 -6.88 7.73 17.89
N ILE A 128 -7.50 8.16 16.79
CA ILE A 128 -6.80 8.41 15.51
C ILE A 128 -5.76 9.53 15.66
N CYS A 129 -6.11 10.61 16.33
CA CYS A 129 -5.19 11.74 16.55
C CYS A 129 -4.01 11.39 17.46
N THR A 130 -4.22 10.50 18.42
CA THR A 130 -3.18 10.02 19.35
C THR A 130 -2.40 8.82 18.85
N ASP A 131 -2.68 8.34 17.64
CA ASP A 131 -2.09 7.14 17.03
C ASP A 131 -2.27 5.88 17.90
N THR A 132 -3.40 5.85 18.64
CA THR A 132 -3.79 4.70 19.47
C THR A 132 -4.22 3.54 18.56
N ASP A 133 -3.80 2.33 18.91
CA ASP A 133 -4.22 1.12 18.19
C ASP A 133 -5.75 0.96 18.31
N LEU A 134 -6.43 0.93 17.18
CA LEU A 134 -7.89 0.78 17.15
C LEU A 134 -8.35 -0.58 17.68
N ASP A 135 -7.48 -1.59 17.67
CA ASP A 135 -7.77 -2.88 18.29
C ASP A 135 -7.74 -2.80 19.83
N GLU A 136 -7.11 -1.79 20.39
CA GLU A 136 -7.07 -1.51 21.83
C GLU A 136 -8.03 -0.37 22.25
N LEU A 137 -8.80 0.18 21.30
CA LEU A 137 -9.71 1.29 21.55
C LEU A 137 -10.70 0.98 22.67
N GLN A 138 -10.75 1.84 23.70
CA GLN A 138 -11.73 1.75 24.77
C GLN A 138 -13.04 2.41 24.29
N LEU A 139 -14.10 1.62 24.22
CA LEU A 139 -15.42 2.07 23.80
C LEU A 139 -16.39 2.07 25.01
N ASP A 140 -16.14 2.97 25.95
CA ASP A 140 -16.93 3.09 27.17
C ASP A 140 -18.43 3.20 26.88
N GLY A 141 -19.20 2.20 27.32
CA GLY A 141 -20.64 2.13 27.07
C GLY A 141 -21.04 1.62 25.67
N PHE A 142 -20.11 1.40 24.74
CA PHE A 142 -20.37 0.97 23.35
C PHE A 142 -19.63 -0.32 22.97
N ALA A 143 -19.15 -1.08 23.96
CA ALA A 143 -18.37 -2.29 23.72
C ALA A 143 -19.11 -3.34 22.88
N ASP A 144 -20.43 -3.46 23.07
CA ASP A 144 -21.29 -4.39 22.33
C ASP A 144 -21.37 -4.06 20.82
N TYR A 145 -21.08 -2.83 20.44
CA TYR A 145 -21.10 -2.34 19.05
C TYR A 145 -19.72 -2.22 18.43
N ARG A 146 -18.69 -2.79 19.07
CA ARG A 146 -17.30 -2.66 18.65
C ARG A 146 -17.08 -3.05 17.20
N SER A 147 -17.63 -4.18 16.78
CA SER A 147 -17.48 -4.72 15.42
C SER A 147 -18.01 -3.76 14.36
N GLU A 148 -19.20 -3.22 14.59
CA GLU A 148 -19.87 -2.27 13.68
C GLU A 148 -19.15 -0.93 13.66
N ILE A 149 -18.69 -0.46 14.82
CA ILE A 149 -17.89 0.78 14.93
C ILE A 149 -16.57 0.63 14.15
N LEU A 150 -15.82 -0.43 14.39
CA LEU A 150 -14.56 -0.67 13.67
C LEU A 150 -14.78 -0.86 12.17
N SER A 151 -15.90 -1.48 11.76
CA SER A 151 -16.29 -1.59 10.36
C SER A 151 -16.58 -0.22 9.73
N ALA A 152 -17.24 0.69 10.48
CA ALA A 152 -17.46 2.05 10.02
C ALA A 152 -16.15 2.84 9.86
N VAL A 153 -15.25 2.71 10.83
CA VAL A 153 -13.89 3.31 10.77
C VAL A 153 -13.11 2.77 9.57
N ALA A 154 -13.16 1.47 9.32
CA ALA A 154 -12.46 0.84 8.19
C ALA A 154 -12.90 1.39 6.82
N ARG A 155 -14.18 1.80 6.68
CA ARG A 155 -14.68 2.45 5.45
C ARG A 155 -14.05 3.82 5.18
N LYS A 156 -13.50 4.48 6.20
CA LYS A 156 -12.81 5.77 6.10
C LYS A 156 -11.29 5.63 6.01
N ARG A 157 -10.80 4.39 5.94
CA ARG A 157 -9.37 4.11 5.82
C ARG A 157 -8.81 4.71 4.55
N THR A 158 -7.69 5.39 4.68
CA THR A 158 -6.88 5.89 3.59
C THR A 158 -5.45 5.40 3.72
N TYR A 159 -4.75 5.33 2.60
CA TYR A 159 -3.35 4.90 2.59
C TYR A 159 -2.49 6.09 2.21
N LEU A 160 -1.46 6.35 3.02
CA LEU A 160 -0.43 7.33 2.73
C LEU A 160 0.89 6.61 2.48
N GLY A 161 1.56 6.94 1.40
CA GLY A 161 2.87 6.33 1.11
C GLY A 161 2.94 5.74 -0.30
N GLN A 162 3.63 4.63 -0.42
CA GLN A 162 4.11 4.10 -1.69
C GLN A 162 3.87 2.59 -1.77
N MET A 163 3.37 2.15 -2.91
CA MET A 163 3.14 0.73 -3.20
C MET A 163 4.08 0.26 -4.30
N ASP A 164 4.66 -0.90 -4.13
CA ASP A 164 5.66 -1.43 -5.04
C ASP A 164 5.02 -1.91 -6.34
N LEU A 165 5.66 -1.54 -7.44
CA LEU A 165 5.25 -1.92 -8.78
C LEU A 165 5.64 -3.37 -9.09
N ASN A 166 4.74 -4.07 -9.78
CA ASN A 166 4.99 -5.41 -10.26
C ASN A 166 5.72 -5.38 -11.61
N ALA A 167 7.03 -5.48 -11.58
CA ALA A 167 7.87 -5.47 -12.79
C ALA A 167 7.62 -6.65 -13.76
N ARG A 168 6.76 -7.62 -13.41
CA ARG A 168 6.28 -8.67 -14.31
C ARG A 168 5.10 -8.22 -15.17
N SER A 169 4.38 -7.16 -14.76
CA SER A 169 3.25 -6.62 -15.49
C SER A 169 3.71 -5.82 -16.70
N GLU A 170 3.16 -6.12 -17.87
CA GLU A 170 3.43 -5.34 -19.09
C GLU A 170 2.93 -3.90 -18.98
N LYS A 171 1.83 -3.67 -18.26
CA LYS A 171 1.33 -2.32 -17.99
C LYS A 171 2.30 -1.44 -17.21
N VAL A 172 3.13 -2.04 -16.36
CA VAL A 172 4.20 -1.31 -15.67
C VAL A 172 5.27 -0.86 -16.68
N TRP A 173 5.59 -1.69 -17.67
CA TRP A 173 6.54 -1.32 -18.72
C TRP A 173 5.99 -0.27 -19.68
N GLU A 174 4.70 -0.34 -20.01
CA GLU A 174 4.01 0.73 -20.75
C GLU A 174 4.08 2.06 -20.00
N PHE A 175 3.85 2.03 -18.68
CA PHE A 175 3.98 3.20 -17.82
C PHE A 175 5.42 3.77 -17.81
N TYR A 176 6.45 2.91 -17.75
CA TYR A 176 7.84 3.37 -17.83
C TYR A 176 8.16 3.99 -19.18
N ASP A 177 7.75 3.36 -20.28
CA ASP A 177 7.95 3.91 -21.64
C ASP A 177 7.29 5.29 -21.79
N GLN A 178 6.02 5.42 -21.38
CA GLN A 178 5.32 6.71 -21.40
C GLN A 178 6.02 7.76 -20.55
N THR A 179 6.50 7.39 -19.37
CA THR A 179 7.22 8.30 -18.47
C THR A 179 8.54 8.74 -19.09
N LEU A 180 9.32 7.82 -19.66
CA LEU A 180 10.58 8.12 -20.33
C LEU A 180 10.39 9.02 -21.53
N ARG A 181 9.35 8.78 -22.35
CA ARG A 181 9.00 9.67 -23.48
C ARG A 181 8.69 11.08 -22.99
N LYS A 182 7.90 11.20 -21.95
CA LYS A 182 7.54 12.50 -21.35
C LYS A 182 8.75 13.22 -20.77
N LEU A 183 9.64 12.53 -20.09
CA LEU A 183 10.88 13.12 -19.59
C LEU A 183 11.77 13.62 -20.74
N ARG A 184 11.83 12.87 -21.83
CA ARG A 184 12.55 13.28 -23.05
C ARG A 184 11.94 14.55 -23.67
N GLU A 185 10.61 14.63 -23.73
CA GLU A 185 9.91 15.84 -24.20
C GLU A 185 10.21 17.06 -23.32
N TYR A 186 10.39 16.87 -22.03
CA TYR A 186 10.83 17.92 -21.08
C TYR A 186 12.32 18.26 -21.18
N GLY A 187 13.05 17.65 -22.10
CA GLY A 187 14.46 17.92 -22.34
C GLY A 187 15.40 17.24 -21.35
N ALA A 188 14.99 16.12 -20.74
CA ALA A 188 15.86 15.32 -19.91
C ALA A 188 17.09 14.87 -20.69
N LYS A 189 18.28 15.14 -20.14
CA LYS A 189 19.56 14.67 -20.68
C LYS A 189 20.22 13.60 -19.81
N ILE A 190 19.86 13.59 -18.54
CA ILE A 190 20.36 12.63 -17.57
C ILE A 190 19.15 12.11 -16.80
N ILE A 191 19.02 10.78 -16.70
CA ILE A 191 18.01 10.14 -15.88
C ILE A 191 18.71 9.33 -14.79
N ARG A 192 18.32 9.55 -13.55
CA ARG A 192 18.73 8.71 -12.42
C ARG A 192 17.63 7.68 -12.14
N LEU A 193 17.98 6.43 -12.17
CA LEU A 193 17.07 5.35 -11.80
C LEU A 193 17.06 5.21 -10.28
N ASP A 194 15.97 5.62 -9.65
CA ASP A 194 15.82 5.53 -8.20
C ASP A 194 15.18 4.21 -7.79
N ALA A 195 15.60 3.69 -6.63
CA ALA A 195 15.10 2.45 -6.05
C ALA A 195 15.17 1.20 -6.97
N PHE A 196 15.98 1.26 -8.02
CA PHE A 196 16.15 0.23 -9.03
C PHE A 196 16.52 -1.15 -8.42
N ALA A 197 17.33 -1.16 -7.37
CA ALA A 197 17.75 -2.39 -6.70
C ALA A 197 16.61 -3.23 -6.11
N TYR A 198 15.43 -2.62 -5.91
CA TYR A 198 14.24 -3.28 -5.34
C TYR A 198 13.23 -3.72 -6.40
N LEU A 199 13.50 -3.46 -7.67
CA LEU A 199 12.51 -3.68 -8.74
C LEU A 199 12.15 -5.16 -8.92
N HIS A 200 13.14 -6.04 -8.88
CA HIS A 200 12.94 -7.47 -9.09
C HIS A 200 12.70 -8.18 -7.76
N LYS A 201 11.50 -8.72 -7.59
CA LYS A 201 11.07 -9.48 -6.41
C LYS A 201 10.55 -10.85 -6.84
N GLU A 202 11.03 -11.89 -6.15
CA GLU A 202 10.57 -13.27 -6.35
C GLU A 202 10.46 -13.99 -5.01
N PRO A 203 9.47 -14.88 -4.84
CA PRO A 203 9.37 -15.73 -3.66
C PRO A 203 10.64 -16.54 -3.44
N GLY A 204 11.10 -16.59 -2.19
CA GLY A 204 12.31 -17.32 -1.82
C GLY A 204 13.64 -16.69 -2.23
N ALA A 205 13.64 -15.58 -2.96
CA ALA A 205 14.83 -14.83 -3.34
C ALA A 205 14.99 -13.56 -2.50
N ALA A 206 16.16 -12.91 -2.62
CA ALA A 206 16.37 -11.59 -2.04
C ALA A 206 15.46 -10.55 -2.73
N ASN A 207 15.00 -9.56 -1.98
CA ASN A 207 14.23 -8.43 -2.50
C ASN A 207 15.10 -7.21 -2.83
N PHE A 208 16.42 -7.37 -2.81
CA PHE A 208 17.40 -6.32 -3.08
C PHE A 208 18.52 -6.87 -3.95
N PHE A 209 18.76 -6.25 -5.10
CA PHE A 209 19.71 -6.70 -6.13
C PHE A 209 19.57 -8.17 -6.50
N ASN A 210 18.35 -8.62 -6.72
CA ASN A 210 18.08 -9.99 -7.13
C ASN A 210 18.63 -10.26 -8.54
N LYS A 211 19.74 -11.01 -8.62
CA LYS A 211 20.44 -11.33 -9.86
C LYS A 211 19.97 -12.69 -10.41
N PRO A 212 19.92 -12.86 -11.73
CA PRO A 212 20.20 -11.88 -12.80
C PRO A 212 19.06 -10.91 -13.09
N GLY A 213 17.86 -11.13 -12.53
CA GLY A 213 16.64 -10.45 -12.91
C GLY A 213 16.67 -8.93 -12.86
N THR A 214 17.35 -8.35 -11.84
CA THR A 214 17.53 -6.90 -11.76
C THR A 214 18.24 -6.34 -13.01
N TRP A 215 19.27 -7.05 -13.51
CA TRP A 215 20.00 -6.63 -14.70
C TRP A 215 19.21 -6.83 -15.98
N ASN A 216 18.43 -7.93 -16.07
CA ASN A 216 17.53 -8.16 -17.20
C ASN A 216 16.51 -7.04 -17.35
N TYR A 217 16.02 -6.49 -16.23
CA TYR A 217 15.13 -5.34 -16.25
C TYR A 217 15.85 -4.04 -16.67
N LEU A 218 17.13 -3.88 -16.35
CA LEU A 218 17.90 -2.72 -16.82
C LEU A 218 18.10 -2.77 -18.34
N GLU A 219 18.34 -3.95 -18.89
CA GLU A 219 18.48 -4.14 -20.34
C GLU A 219 17.18 -3.87 -21.11
N LYS A 220 16.02 -4.02 -20.44
CA LYS A 220 14.71 -3.78 -21.02
C LYS A 220 14.34 -2.29 -21.06
N LEU A 221 14.95 -1.45 -20.22
CA LEU A 221 14.75 0.02 -20.17
C LEU A 221 15.44 0.73 -21.34
#